data_40dcd3a5ea0d1844cee45671f34fa81a
#
_entry.id   40dcd3a5ea0d1844cee45671f34fa81a
#
_cell.length_a   1.000
_cell.length_b   1.000
_cell.length_c   1.000
_cell.angle_alpha   90.00
_cell.angle_beta   90.00
_cell.angle_gamma   90.00
#
_symmetry.space_group_name_H-M   'P 1'
#
loop_
_entity.id
_entity.type
_entity.pdbx_description
1 polymer ?
#
loop_
_entity_poly.entity_id
_entity_poly.type
_entity_poly.pdbx_seq_one_letter_code
_entity_poly.pdbx_strand_id
1 'polypeptide(L)' 'MHNQTDRIVRPAEAQKLTGYCDVHLRRLEQRGEFPHRFKLSNNSGPYGAAGWLLSDITAWLRARAESRISSPDGPEAA' A
#
# COMPACT_ATOMS: atom_id res chain seq x y z
N MET A 1 -16.95 -16.31 3.05
CA MET A 1 -16.58 -16.26 2.67
C MET A 1 -15.51 -16.08 2.72
N HIS A 2 -14.89 -16.21 2.61
CA HIS A 2 -13.86 -16.02 2.62
C HIS A 2 -13.37 -15.28 1.76
N ASN A 3 -12.45 -14.63 1.81
CA ASN A 3 -11.99 -13.78 1.17
C ASN A 3 -10.79 -14.22 0.62
N GLN A 4 -10.78 -14.77 -0.39
CA GLN A 4 -9.65 -15.29 -0.91
C GLN A 4 -8.76 -14.31 -1.40
N THR A 5 -9.12 -13.10 -1.64
CA THR A 5 -8.25 -12.11 -2.18
C THR A 5 -7.48 -11.37 -1.12
N ASP A 6 -7.78 -11.60 0.15
CA ASP A 6 -7.13 -10.86 1.20
C ASP A 6 -5.94 -11.65 1.71
N ARG A 7 -4.77 -11.23 1.44
CA ARG A 7 -3.56 -11.91 1.86
C ARG A 7 -2.55 -10.85 2.27
N ILE A 8 -1.46 -11.30 2.84
CA ILE A 8 -0.42 -10.40 3.28
C ILE A 8 0.47 -10.01 2.12
N VAL A 9 0.74 -8.73 2.02
CA VAL A 9 1.64 -8.20 1.02
C VAL A 9 2.89 -7.73 1.74
N ARG A 10 4.02 -8.29 1.38
CA ARG A 10 5.30 -7.93 1.97
C ARG A 10 5.88 -6.72 1.24
N PRO A 11 6.86 -6.04 1.82
CA PRO A 11 7.36 -4.80 1.22
C PRO A 11 7.85 -4.95 -0.22
N ALA A 12 8.49 -6.04 -0.54
CA ALA A 12 8.96 -6.21 -1.92
C ALA A 12 7.80 -6.24 -2.90
N GLU A 13 6.72 -6.88 -2.52
CA GLU A 13 5.56 -6.93 -3.40
C GLU A 13 4.84 -5.58 -3.44
N ALA A 14 4.79 -4.89 -2.31
CA ALA A 14 4.14 -3.59 -2.28
C ALA A 14 4.86 -2.61 -3.21
N GLN A 15 6.17 -2.69 -3.28
CA GLN A 15 6.91 -1.86 -4.20
C GLN A 15 6.52 -2.14 -5.64
N LYS A 16 6.30 -3.40 -5.97
CA LYS A 16 5.87 -3.74 -7.32
C LYS A 16 4.47 -3.27 -7.61
N LEU A 17 3.59 -3.38 -6.63
CA LEU A 17 2.20 -3.00 -6.83
C LEU A 17 2.02 -1.50 -6.94
N THR A 18 2.80 -0.74 -6.18
CA THR A 18 2.62 0.71 -6.16
C THR A 18 3.60 1.44 -7.05
N GLY A 19 4.71 0.83 -7.37
CA GLY A 19 5.75 1.50 -8.14
C GLY A 19 6.64 2.40 -7.31
N TYR A 20 6.47 2.42 -6.01
CA TYR A 20 7.27 3.27 -5.12
C TYR A 20 8.29 2.42 -4.38
N CYS A 21 9.44 2.98 -4.07
CA CYS A 21 10.41 2.27 -3.26
C CYS A 21 9.98 2.30 -1.79
N ASP A 22 10.61 1.46 -1.00
CA ASP A 22 10.22 1.31 0.40
C ASP A 22 10.39 2.61 1.18
N VAL A 23 11.43 3.36 0.90
CA VAL A 23 11.64 4.62 1.59
C VAL A 23 10.46 5.57 1.33
N HIS A 24 10.00 5.60 0.09
CA HIS A 24 8.87 6.47 -0.24
C HIS A 24 7.59 5.99 0.45
N LEU A 25 7.39 4.67 0.50
CA LEU A 25 6.22 4.14 1.19
C LEU A 25 6.25 4.49 2.67
N ARG A 26 7.41 4.43 3.30
CA ARG A 26 7.51 4.79 4.72
C ARG A 26 7.19 6.26 4.93
N ARG A 27 7.60 7.12 4.03
CA ARG A 27 7.29 8.52 4.14
C ARG A 27 5.79 8.77 4.01
N LEU A 28 5.14 8.07 3.10
CA LEU A 28 3.70 8.20 2.96
C LEU A 28 2.98 7.70 4.20
N GLU A 29 3.48 6.62 4.79
CA GLU A 29 2.88 6.11 6.02
C GLU A 29 3.00 7.14 7.14
N GLN A 30 4.14 7.79 7.25
CA GLN A 30 4.34 8.79 8.29
C GLN A 30 3.41 9.98 8.12
N ARG A 31 3.05 10.29 6.90
CA ARG A 31 2.15 11.40 6.64
C ARG A 31 0.68 10.98 6.64
N GLY A 32 0.42 9.71 6.90
CA GLY A 32 -0.96 9.23 6.89
C GLY A 32 -1.55 9.08 5.51
N GLU A 33 -0.70 9.01 4.48
CA GLU A 33 -1.16 8.94 3.10
C GLU A 33 -1.08 7.57 2.50
N PHE A 34 -0.68 6.58 3.26
CA PHE A 34 -0.62 5.21 2.80
C PHE A 34 -0.95 4.31 3.99
N PRO A 35 -1.58 3.16 3.79
CA PRO A 35 -1.90 2.29 4.90
C PRO A 35 -0.65 1.92 5.69
N HIS A 36 -0.77 1.90 7.00
CA HIS A 36 0.38 1.56 7.83
C HIS A 36 0.63 0.06 7.82
N ARG A 37 1.88 -0.31 7.63
CA ARG A 37 2.24 -1.72 7.71
C ARG A 37 2.12 -2.17 9.17
N PHE A 38 1.95 -3.44 9.38
CA PHE A 38 1.85 -3.97 10.71
C PHE A 38 2.75 -5.18 10.83
N LYS A 39 3.13 -5.50 12.05
CA LYS A 39 4.01 -6.62 12.29
C LYS A 39 3.25 -7.91 12.17
N LEU A 40 3.90 -8.89 11.57
CA LEU A 40 3.28 -10.17 11.35
C LEU A 40 3.55 -11.15 12.48
N SER A 41 4.49 -10.82 13.36
CA SER A 41 4.84 -11.70 14.44
C SER A 41 5.00 -10.89 15.72
N ASN A 42 4.53 -11.42 16.81
CA ASN A 42 4.60 -10.76 18.09
C ASN A 42 6.00 -10.66 18.59
N ASN A 43 6.87 -11.59 18.24
CA ASN A 43 8.19 -11.55 18.71
C ASN A 43 9.13 -11.00 17.76
N SER A 44 8.74 -10.26 16.80
CA SER A 44 9.66 -9.69 15.90
C SER A 44 10.37 -8.56 16.57
N GLY A 45 11.58 -8.40 16.41
CA GLY A 45 12.32 -7.27 16.85
C GLY A 45 12.31 -6.22 15.77
N PRO A 46 13.33 -5.39 15.73
CA PRO A 46 13.40 -4.35 14.72
C PRO A 46 13.44 -4.88 13.31
N TYR A 47 13.85 -6.10 13.15
CA TYR A 47 13.90 -6.69 11.82
C TYR A 47 12.77 -7.67 11.59
N GLY A 48 11.72 -7.58 12.37
CA GLY A 48 10.63 -8.50 12.24
C GLY A 48 9.87 -8.30 10.95
N ALA A 49 9.19 -9.34 10.54
CA ALA A 49 8.40 -9.29 9.32
C ALA A 49 7.24 -8.32 9.49
N ALA A 50 6.97 -7.56 8.47
CA ALA A 50 5.86 -6.64 8.46
C ALA A 50 5.24 -6.63 7.08
N GLY A 51 4.04 -6.17 6.97
CA GLY A 51 3.37 -6.12 5.68
C GLY A 51 2.03 -5.47 5.80
N TRP A 52 1.25 -5.60 4.76
CA TRP A 52 -0.09 -5.00 4.69
C TRP A 52 -1.08 -6.06 4.25
N LEU A 53 -2.34 -5.80 4.45
CA LEU A 53 -3.36 -6.62 3.81
C LEU A 53 -3.49 -6.17 2.36
N LEU A 54 -3.65 -7.12 1.48
CA LEU A 54 -3.83 -6.79 0.07
C LEU A 54 -5.03 -5.88 -0.14
N SER A 55 -6.09 -6.10 0.61
CA SER A 55 -7.28 -5.28 0.48
C SER A 55 -7.01 -3.82 0.81
N ASP A 56 -6.13 -3.55 1.77
CA ASP A 56 -5.78 -2.19 2.11
C ASP A 56 -5.03 -1.52 0.97
N ILE A 57 -4.08 -2.22 0.37
CA ILE A 57 -3.32 -1.66 -0.73
C ILE A 57 -4.20 -1.48 -1.94
N THR A 58 -5.06 -2.45 -2.22
CA THR A 58 -5.94 -2.36 -3.36
C THR A 58 -6.90 -1.17 -3.21
N ALA A 59 -7.44 -0.95 -2.02
CA ALA A 59 -8.32 0.17 -1.79
C ALA A 59 -7.58 1.49 -1.98
N TRP A 60 -6.34 1.56 -1.52
CA TRP A 60 -5.54 2.76 -1.69
C TRP A 60 -5.29 3.04 -3.18
N LEU A 61 -4.94 2.00 -3.93
CA LEU A 61 -4.69 2.16 -5.36
C LEU A 61 -5.96 2.60 -6.09
N ARG A 62 -7.08 2.01 -5.72
CA ARG A 62 -8.34 2.36 -6.35
C ARG A 62 -8.71 3.81 -6.06
N ALA A 63 -8.51 4.26 -4.83
CA ALA A 63 -8.81 5.63 -4.47
C ALA A 63 -7.91 6.60 -5.24
N ARG A 64 -6.65 6.24 -5.44
CA ARG A 64 -5.75 7.08 -6.20
C ARG A 64 -6.18 7.14 -7.66
N ALA A 65 -6.57 6.02 -8.21
CA ALA A 65 -6.99 5.99 -9.61
C ALA A 65 -8.28 6.79 -9.79
N GLU A 66 -9.18 6.69 -8.86
CA GLU A 66 -10.42 7.44 -8.95
C GLU A 66 -10.19 8.93 -8.81
N SER A 67 -9.26 9.31 -7.96
CA SER A 67 -8.92 10.70 -7.81
C SER A 67 -8.36 11.27 -9.11
N ARG A 68 -7.54 10.49 -9.80
CA ARG A 68 -7.03 10.92 -11.08
C ARG A 68 -8.13 11.09 -12.09
N ILE A 69 -9.06 10.16 -12.11
CA ILE A 69 -10.15 10.21 -13.08
C ILE A 69 -11.03 11.42 -12.84
N SER A 70 -11.25 11.75 -11.58
CA SER A 70 -12.14 12.85 -11.31
C SER A 70 -11.43 14.18 -11.45
N SER A 71 -10.17 14.23 -11.69
CA SER A 71 -9.45 15.46 -11.82
C SER A 71 -9.60 15.99 -13.22
N PRO A 72 -10.06 17.18 -13.41
CA PRO A 72 -10.26 17.69 -14.74
C PRO A 72 -8.96 17.87 -15.48
N ASP A 73 -7.92 18.12 -14.83
CA ASP A 73 -6.70 18.23 -15.54
C ASP A 73 -6.00 17.03 -15.44
N GLY A 74 -6.52 16.00 -15.37
CA GLY A 74 -5.85 14.84 -15.30
C GLY A 74 -4.83 14.73 -16.28
N PRO A 75 -4.05 14.03 -16.07
CA PRO A 75 -2.95 13.96 -16.86
C PRO A 75 -3.13 13.46 -18.07
N GLU A 76 -3.94 13.23 -18.21
CA GLU A 76 -4.16 12.85 -19.24
C GLU A 76 -3.55 13.22 -19.94
N ALA A 77 -3.46 13.85 -19.58
CA ALA A 77 -2.87 14.43 -20.18
C ALA A 77 -1.91 13.73 -20.37
N ALA A 78 -1.70 13.27 -20.30
CA ALA A 78 -0.73 12.75 -20.49
C ALA A 78 -0.71 12.03 -21.01
#